data_92eac7bf222fb3e4127823fba0949d11
#
_entry.id   92eac7bf222fb3e4127823fba0949d11
#
_cell.length_a   1.000
_cell.length_b   1.000
_cell.length_c   1.000
_cell.angle_alpha   90.00
_cell.angle_beta   90.00
_cell.angle_gamma   90.00
#
_symmetry.space_group_name_H-M   'P 1'
#
loop_
_entity.id
_entity.type
_entity.pdbx_description
1 polymer ?
#
loop_
_entity_poly.entity_id
_entity_poly.type
_entity_poly.pdbx_seq_one_letter_code
_entity_poly.pdbx_strand_id
1 'polypeptide(L)'
;DIKDSDRKLEIFTTRPDTVFGVTFMTLAPEHPLVESLISGKPNEAEARAFIERTHNMDRIDRQSDSLEKEGVFTGSYCLNPFTGRQVPIWLGNFVLAEYGTGAVMAVPAHDQRDFDFSKKYGMERIVVIQPEGEAPLTPENLTEAYTAPGVLVNSGEFDGLPNEDAKKAIADALEASGKGKRTTNWR
;
A
#
# COMPACT_ATOMS: atom_id res chain seq x y z
N ASP A 1 5.30 9.02 -7.62
CA ASP A 1 4.90 9.54 -8.94
C ASP A 1 3.97 8.54 -9.63
N ILE A 2 2.92 9.01 -10.29
CA ILE A 2 2.06 8.19 -11.13
C ILE A 2 2.76 8.01 -12.48
N LYS A 3 2.85 6.76 -12.95
CA LYS A 3 3.50 6.44 -14.20
C LYS A 3 2.77 7.11 -15.38
N ASP A 4 3.54 7.64 -16.33
CA ASP A 4 3.04 8.31 -17.54
C ASP A 4 2.15 9.54 -17.24
N SER A 5 2.42 10.23 -16.12
CA SER A 5 1.67 11.40 -15.67
C SER A 5 2.58 12.35 -14.88
N ASP A 6 2.25 13.65 -14.89
CA ASP A 6 2.88 14.66 -14.03
C ASP A 6 2.33 14.67 -12.60
N ARG A 7 1.37 13.78 -12.32
CA ARG A 7 0.69 13.71 -11.03
C ARG A 7 1.44 12.83 -10.04
N LYS A 8 1.23 13.13 -8.77
CA LYS A 8 1.76 12.37 -7.65
C LYS A 8 0.61 11.76 -6.86
N LEU A 9 0.82 10.56 -6.36
CA LEU A 9 -0.05 9.93 -5.38
C LEU A 9 0.58 10.13 -4.01
N GLU A 10 -0.06 10.94 -3.18
CA GLU A 10 0.38 11.19 -1.81
C GLU A 10 -0.28 10.17 -0.87
N ILE A 11 0.52 9.55 0.00
CA ILE A 11 0.05 8.60 1.00
C ILE A 11 0.48 9.04 2.40
N PHE A 12 -0.25 8.58 3.41
CA PHE A 12 0.16 8.67 4.80
C PHE A 12 0.47 7.27 5.33
N THR A 13 1.61 7.11 6.00
CA THR A 13 1.97 5.85 6.63
C THR A 13 2.67 6.07 7.99
N THR A 14 2.43 5.17 8.92
CA THR A 14 3.18 5.04 10.18
C THR A 14 4.28 3.99 10.09
N ARG A 15 4.38 3.29 8.94
CA ARG A 15 5.30 2.19 8.68
C ARG A 15 6.22 2.45 7.47
N PRO A 16 7.03 3.55 7.50
CA PRO A 16 7.98 3.81 6.42
C PRO A 16 9.02 2.69 6.26
N ASP A 17 9.31 1.95 7.33
CA ASP A 17 10.19 0.77 7.34
C ASP A 17 9.79 -0.31 6.34
N THR A 18 8.54 -0.37 5.92
CA THR A 18 8.04 -1.39 5.00
C THR A 18 7.92 -0.93 3.55
N VAL A 19 8.33 0.29 3.21
CA VAL A 19 8.13 0.89 1.88
C VAL A 19 8.72 0.06 0.72
N PHE A 20 9.81 -0.66 0.96
CA PHE A 20 10.43 -1.55 -0.04
C PHE A 20 9.59 -2.80 -0.33
N GLY A 21 8.68 -3.16 0.58
CA GLY A 21 7.76 -4.29 0.45
C GLY A 21 6.41 -3.93 -0.19
N VAL A 22 6.23 -2.70 -0.66
CA VAL A 22 5.00 -2.26 -1.32
C VAL A 22 4.83 -3.00 -2.64
N THR A 23 3.70 -3.68 -2.81
CA THR A 23 3.39 -4.44 -4.03
C THR A 23 2.15 -3.95 -4.76
N PHE A 24 1.28 -3.19 -4.10
CA PHE A 24 0.18 -2.48 -4.72
C PHE A 24 -0.20 -1.25 -3.89
N MET A 25 -0.95 -0.35 -4.51
CA MET A 25 -1.57 0.81 -3.85
C MET A 25 -3.07 0.62 -3.84
N THR A 26 -3.73 1.08 -2.78
CA THR A 26 -5.19 1.03 -2.69
C THR A 26 -5.73 2.44 -2.44
N LEU A 27 -6.65 2.88 -3.28
CA LEU A 27 -7.33 4.17 -3.18
C LEU A 27 -8.80 3.98 -2.79
N ALA A 28 -9.31 4.98 -2.09
CA ALA A 28 -10.75 5.14 -1.93
C ALA A 28 -11.41 5.37 -3.31
N PRO A 29 -12.56 4.77 -3.58
CA PRO A 29 -13.30 5.02 -4.83
C PRO A 29 -13.64 6.49 -5.07
N GLU A 30 -13.73 7.28 -4.00
CA GLU A 30 -14.02 8.72 -4.02
C GLU A 30 -12.77 9.61 -4.17
N HIS A 31 -11.58 9.02 -4.27
CA HIS A 31 -10.33 9.79 -4.34
C HIS A 31 -10.29 10.65 -5.61
N PRO A 32 -9.85 11.94 -5.53
CA PRO A 32 -9.90 12.88 -6.66
C PRO A 32 -9.15 12.44 -7.93
N LEU A 33 -8.15 11.57 -7.78
CA LEU A 33 -7.38 11.07 -8.92
C LEU A 33 -8.05 9.91 -9.67
N VAL A 34 -9.09 9.30 -9.12
CA VAL A 34 -9.69 8.07 -9.65
C VAL A 34 -10.10 8.22 -11.11
N GLU A 35 -10.81 9.28 -11.44
CA GLU A 35 -11.25 9.53 -12.82
C GLU A 35 -10.07 9.50 -13.82
N SER A 36 -8.98 10.15 -13.47
CA SER A 36 -7.78 10.18 -14.35
C SER A 36 -7.03 8.86 -14.41
N LEU A 37 -7.20 7.99 -13.39
CA LEU A 37 -6.54 6.70 -13.33
C LEU A 37 -7.27 5.61 -14.12
N ILE A 38 -8.59 5.73 -14.29
CA ILE A 38 -9.42 4.72 -14.96
C ILE A 38 -9.80 5.10 -16.39
N SER A 39 -9.89 6.40 -16.71
CA SER A 39 -10.35 6.88 -18.03
C SER A 39 -9.48 6.36 -19.15
N GLY A 40 -10.12 5.77 -20.17
CA GLY A 40 -9.44 5.20 -21.35
C GLY A 40 -8.68 3.90 -21.07
N LYS A 41 -8.81 3.30 -19.89
CA LYS A 41 -8.17 2.02 -19.57
C LYS A 41 -9.07 0.85 -19.94
N PRO A 42 -8.50 -0.33 -20.25
CA PRO A 42 -9.28 -1.51 -20.67
C PRO A 42 -10.36 -1.93 -19.66
N ASN A 43 -10.12 -1.71 -18.37
CA ASN A 43 -11.02 -2.09 -17.28
C ASN A 43 -11.83 -0.92 -16.71
N GLU A 44 -11.94 0.19 -17.43
CA GLU A 44 -12.71 1.38 -17.01
C GLU A 44 -14.15 1.04 -16.62
N ALA A 45 -14.82 0.23 -17.41
CA ALA A 45 -16.23 -0.15 -17.15
C ALA A 45 -16.38 -0.91 -15.82
N GLU A 46 -15.47 -1.84 -15.54
CA GLU A 46 -15.45 -2.59 -14.28
C GLU A 46 -15.15 -1.68 -13.09
N ALA A 47 -14.18 -0.75 -13.25
CA ALA A 47 -13.86 0.22 -12.22
C ALA A 47 -15.05 1.15 -11.91
N ARG A 48 -15.76 1.63 -12.92
CA ARG A 48 -16.95 2.46 -12.72
C ARG A 48 -18.09 1.70 -12.02
N ALA A 49 -18.33 0.45 -12.39
CA ALA A 49 -19.32 -0.39 -11.72
C ALA A 49 -18.95 -0.65 -10.26
N PHE A 50 -17.67 -0.84 -9.96
CA PHE A 50 -17.16 -0.98 -8.59
C PHE A 50 -17.38 0.31 -7.77
N ILE A 51 -17.06 1.47 -8.33
CA ILE A 51 -17.26 2.77 -7.68
C ILE A 51 -18.73 2.98 -7.32
N GLU A 52 -19.64 2.76 -8.28
CA GLU A 52 -21.08 2.90 -8.07
C GLU A 52 -21.60 1.97 -6.97
N ARG A 53 -21.19 0.70 -7.00
CA ARG A 53 -21.56 -0.28 -5.97
C ARG A 53 -21.06 0.11 -4.60
N THR A 54 -19.80 0.57 -4.50
CA THR A 54 -19.19 0.97 -3.22
C THR A 54 -19.79 2.26 -2.69
N HIS A 55 -20.16 3.19 -3.55
CA HIS A 55 -20.80 4.45 -3.17
C HIS A 55 -22.18 4.24 -2.50
N ASN A 56 -22.87 3.17 -2.85
CA ASN A 56 -24.15 2.79 -2.26
C ASN A 56 -24.01 2.00 -0.94
N MET A 57 -22.78 1.68 -0.50
CA MET A 57 -22.53 1.01 0.78
C MET A 57 -22.53 2.02 1.92
N ASP A 58 -23.06 1.60 3.08
CA ASP A 58 -22.96 2.41 4.28
C ASP A 58 -21.48 2.55 4.72
N ARG A 59 -21.12 3.74 5.16
CA ARG A 59 -19.77 4.04 5.65
C ARG A 59 -19.36 3.18 6.85
N ILE A 60 -20.31 2.88 7.73
CA ILE A 60 -20.09 2.03 8.90
C ILE A 60 -19.78 0.60 8.44
N ASP A 61 -20.50 0.11 7.44
CA ASP A 61 -20.26 -1.21 6.87
C ASP A 61 -18.89 -1.30 6.23
N ARG A 62 -18.42 -0.26 5.54
CA ARG A 62 -17.08 -0.19 4.93
C ARG A 62 -15.94 -0.23 5.94
N GLN A 63 -16.17 0.20 7.19
CA GLN A 63 -15.20 0.15 8.29
C GLN A 63 -15.24 -1.17 9.06
N SER A 64 -16.24 -2.00 8.82
CA SER A 64 -16.40 -3.26 9.55
C SER A 64 -15.28 -4.26 9.21
N ASP A 65 -14.74 -4.90 10.23
CA ASP A 65 -13.78 -5.99 10.05
C ASP A 65 -14.44 -7.22 9.39
N SER A 66 -15.76 -7.34 9.48
CA SER A 66 -16.55 -8.39 8.83
C SER A 66 -16.79 -8.16 7.34
N LEU A 67 -16.52 -6.94 6.84
CA LEU A 67 -16.66 -6.65 5.42
C LEU A 67 -15.64 -7.46 4.61
N GLU A 68 -16.12 -8.19 3.61
CA GLU A 68 -15.22 -8.79 2.62
C GLU A 68 -14.48 -7.69 1.85
N LYS A 69 -13.16 -7.70 1.94
CA LYS A 69 -12.32 -6.71 1.26
C LYS A 69 -12.32 -6.99 -0.23
N GLU A 70 -12.86 -6.05 -1.00
CA GLU A 70 -12.94 -6.12 -2.45
C GLU A 70 -12.24 -4.92 -3.09
N GLY A 71 -11.75 -5.14 -4.31
CA GLY A 71 -11.13 -4.09 -5.09
C GLY A 71 -11.15 -4.36 -6.58
N VAL A 72 -10.78 -3.34 -7.33
CA VAL A 72 -10.62 -3.40 -8.78
C VAL A 72 -9.34 -2.69 -9.20
N PHE A 73 -8.62 -3.26 -10.16
CA PHE A 73 -7.44 -2.62 -10.73
C PHE A 73 -7.85 -1.42 -11.59
N THR A 74 -7.19 -0.28 -11.42
CA THR A 74 -7.48 0.95 -12.18
C THR A 74 -6.96 0.92 -13.63
N GLY A 75 -6.01 0.03 -13.94
CA GLY A 75 -5.25 0.06 -15.19
C GLY A 75 -4.03 0.97 -15.15
N SER A 76 -3.79 1.64 -14.03
CA SER A 76 -2.69 2.59 -13.83
C SER A 76 -1.70 2.12 -12.78
N TYR A 77 -0.48 2.68 -12.84
CA TYR A 77 0.62 2.35 -11.95
C TYR A 77 1.24 3.60 -11.34
N CYS A 78 1.84 3.47 -10.18
CA CYS A 78 2.78 4.45 -9.65
C CYS A 78 4.18 3.85 -9.52
N LEU A 79 5.16 4.68 -9.16
CA LEU A 79 6.54 4.26 -8.98
C LEU A 79 6.91 4.31 -7.49
N ASN A 80 7.46 3.22 -6.99
CA ASN A 80 8.05 3.21 -5.65
C ASN A 80 9.21 4.20 -5.60
N PRO A 81 9.25 5.14 -4.63
CA PRO A 81 10.23 6.22 -4.60
C PRO A 81 11.67 5.75 -4.37
N PHE A 82 11.89 4.59 -3.79
CA PHE A 82 13.22 4.03 -3.56
C PHE A 82 13.69 3.10 -4.67
N THR A 83 12.82 2.20 -5.10
CA THR A 83 13.21 1.13 -6.05
C THR A 83 12.93 1.47 -7.51
N GLY A 84 12.10 2.49 -7.77
CA GLY A 84 11.61 2.79 -9.11
C GLY A 84 10.64 1.73 -9.68
N ARG A 85 10.33 0.71 -8.89
CA ARG A 85 9.43 -0.37 -9.30
C ARG A 85 8.03 0.16 -9.57
N GLN A 86 7.41 -0.36 -10.64
CA GLN A 86 6.02 -0.09 -10.95
C GLN A 86 5.10 -0.84 -9.98
N VAL A 87 4.19 -0.10 -9.37
CA VAL A 87 3.24 -0.58 -8.39
C VAL A 87 1.83 -0.35 -8.92
N PRO A 88 1.01 -1.40 -9.11
CA PRO A 88 -0.36 -1.25 -9.60
C PRO A 88 -1.23 -0.50 -8.60
N ILE A 89 -2.13 0.34 -9.13
CA ILE A 89 -3.07 1.12 -8.34
C ILE A 89 -4.44 0.46 -8.41
N TRP A 90 -4.99 0.12 -7.25
CA TRP A 90 -6.31 -0.50 -7.07
C TRP A 90 -7.27 0.45 -6.37
N LEU A 91 -8.56 0.28 -6.60
CA LEU A 91 -9.61 0.84 -5.76
C LEU A 91 -10.01 -0.23 -4.76
N GLY A 92 -10.24 0.16 -3.49
CA GLY A 92 -10.65 -0.76 -2.44
C GLY A 92 -11.91 -0.26 -1.72
N ASN A 93 -12.88 -1.15 -1.47
CA ASN A 93 -14.11 -0.79 -0.75
C ASN A 93 -13.88 -0.43 0.72
N PHE A 94 -12.73 -0.81 1.27
CA PHE A 94 -12.34 -0.61 2.67
C PHE A 94 -11.47 0.64 2.91
N VAL A 95 -11.09 1.35 1.85
CA VAL A 95 -10.35 2.63 1.95
C VAL A 95 -11.35 3.78 1.94
N LEU A 96 -11.20 4.71 2.87
CA LEU A 96 -12.06 5.89 2.98
C LEU A 96 -11.31 7.14 2.58
N ALA A 97 -11.95 8.01 1.81
CA ALA A 97 -11.33 9.24 1.30
C ALA A 97 -10.93 10.23 2.40
N GLU A 98 -11.63 10.21 3.53
CA GLU A 98 -11.36 11.11 4.66
C GLU A 98 -10.26 10.61 5.60
N TYR A 99 -9.75 9.40 5.38
CA TYR A 99 -8.68 8.86 6.20
C TYR A 99 -7.32 9.10 5.54
N GLY A 100 -6.49 9.91 6.19
CA GLY A 100 -5.21 10.31 5.62
C GLY A 100 -5.39 11.08 4.31
N THR A 101 -4.86 10.53 3.24
CA THR A 101 -4.98 11.06 1.88
C THR A 101 -6.03 10.34 1.03
N GLY A 102 -6.72 9.34 1.57
CA GLY A 102 -7.58 8.45 0.80
C GLY A 102 -6.81 7.45 -0.08
N ALA A 103 -5.51 7.35 0.12
CA ALA A 103 -4.62 6.42 -0.56
C ALA A 103 -3.69 5.73 0.42
N VAL A 104 -3.51 4.42 0.28
CA VAL A 104 -2.73 3.57 1.18
C VAL A 104 -1.74 2.75 0.37
N MET A 105 -0.50 2.68 0.83
CA MET A 105 0.45 1.69 0.34
C MET A 105 0.15 0.33 0.95
N ALA A 106 0.16 -0.71 0.15
CA ALA A 106 -0.11 -2.07 0.60
C ALA A 106 1.18 -2.89 0.68
N VAL A 107 1.38 -3.50 1.84
CA VAL A 107 2.55 -4.32 2.15
C VAL A 107 2.11 -5.70 2.65
N PRO A 108 1.70 -6.60 1.78
CA PRO A 108 1.04 -7.85 2.16
C PRO A 108 1.89 -8.80 3.01
N ALA A 109 3.21 -8.69 2.96
CA ALA A 109 4.04 -9.50 3.84
C ALA A 109 4.01 -9.04 5.32
N HIS A 110 3.59 -7.78 5.59
CA HIS A 110 3.70 -7.15 6.92
C HIS A 110 2.43 -6.44 7.39
N ASP A 111 1.32 -6.57 6.67
CA ASP A 111 -0.02 -6.13 7.06
C ASP A 111 -1.04 -7.23 6.73
N GLN A 112 -1.84 -7.65 7.71
CA GLN A 112 -2.76 -8.78 7.54
C GLN A 112 -3.90 -8.48 6.56
N ARG A 113 -4.41 -7.24 6.53
CA ARG A 113 -5.46 -6.84 5.58
C ARG A 113 -4.96 -6.92 4.14
N ASP A 114 -3.73 -6.42 3.93
CA ASP A 114 -3.07 -6.47 2.62
C ASP A 114 -2.73 -7.91 2.23
N PHE A 115 -2.35 -8.75 3.22
CA PHE A 115 -2.08 -10.17 3.01
C PHE A 115 -3.33 -10.89 2.48
N ASP A 116 -4.47 -10.72 3.14
CA ASP A 116 -5.73 -11.36 2.76
C ASP A 116 -6.19 -10.87 1.38
N PHE A 117 -6.08 -9.57 1.12
CA PHE A 117 -6.36 -8.98 -0.19
C PHE A 117 -5.43 -9.53 -1.27
N SER A 118 -4.12 -9.60 -1.00
CA SER A 118 -3.14 -10.15 -1.93
C SER A 118 -3.40 -11.62 -2.27
N LYS A 119 -3.87 -12.39 -1.29
CA LYS A 119 -4.23 -13.80 -1.47
C LYS A 119 -5.46 -13.94 -2.38
N LYS A 120 -6.48 -13.09 -2.17
CA LYS A 120 -7.71 -13.09 -2.97
C LYS A 120 -7.43 -12.77 -4.45
N TYR A 121 -6.55 -11.82 -4.71
CA TYR A 121 -6.27 -11.33 -6.07
C TYR A 121 -4.97 -11.87 -6.69
N GLY A 122 -4.30 -12.82 -6.02
CA GLY A 122 -3.08 -13.43 -6.54
C GLY A 122 -1.90 -12.46 -6.68
N MET A 123 -1.79 -11.48 -5.78
CA MET A 123 -0.75 -10.47 -5.83
C MET A 123 0.54 -10.95 -5.18
N GLU A 124 1.66 -10.38 -5.62
CA GLU A 124 2.98 -10.64 -5.08
C GLU A 124 3.11 -10.19 -3.63
N ARG A 125 3.99 -10.85 -2.89
CA ARG A 125 4.41 -10.49 -1.54
C ARG A 125 5.91 -10.36 -1.50
N ILE A 126 6.41 -9.30 -0.85
CA ILE A 126 7.84 -9.06 -0.68
C ILE A 126 8.11 -8.96 0.83
N VAL A 127 8.88 -9.90 1.35
CA VAL A 127 9.30 -9.87 2.75
C VAL A 127 10.43 -8.86 2.90
N VAL A 128 10.24 -7.88 3.78
CA VAL A 128 11.23 -6.82 4.08
C VAL A 128 11.59 -6.74 5.55
N ILE A 129 10.93 -7.52 6.41
CA ILE A 129 11.28 -7.66 7.82
C ILE A 129 11.38 -9.15 8.14
N GLN A 130 12.51 -9.54 8.72
CA GLN A 130 12.77 -10.90 9.17
C GLN A 130 12.80 -10.99 10.69
N PRO A 131 12.25 -12.06 11.30
CA PRO A 131 12.45 -12.32 12.71
C PRO A 131 13.92 -12.60 13.01
N GLU A 132 14.40 -12.12 14.15
CA GLU A 132 15.77 -12.43 14.60
C GLU A 132 15.83 -13.84 15.21
N GLY A 133 16.83 -14.61 14.80
CA GLY A 133 17.10 -15.93 15.39
C GLY A 133 16.13 -17.05 14.97
N GLU A 134 15.26 -16.80 14.02
CA GLU A 134 14.31 -17.77 13.49
C GLU A 134 14.63 -18.15 12.04
N ALA A 135 13.90 -19.13 11.50
CA ALA A 135 14.01 -19.49 10.09
C ALA A 135 13.56 -18.33 9.20
N PRO A 136 14.25 -18.06 8.08
CA PRO A 136 13.90 -16.97 7.18
C PRO A 136 12.48 -17.09 6.63
N LEU A 137 11.74 -15.98 6.68
CA LEU A 137 10.46 -15.85 6.01
C LEU A 137 10.68 -15.66 4.51
N THR A 138 9.88 -16.34 3.72
CA THR A 138 9.82 -16.18 2.26
C THR A 138 8.35 -16.00 1.84
N PRO A 139 8.07 -15.44 0.65
CA PRO A 139 6.70 -15.34 0.16
C PRO A 139 5.94 -16.68 0.14
N GLU A 140 6.67 -17.78 -0.07
CA GLU A 140 6.12 -19.13 -0.17
C GLU A 140 5.77 -19.75 1.17
N ASN A 141 6.52 -19.42 2.24
CA ASN A 141 6.27 -19.98 3.58
C ASN A 141 5.38 -19.07 4.47
N LEU A 142 5.04 -17.85 3.99
CA LEU A 142 4.11 -16.98 4.71
C LEU A 142 2.68 -17.53 4.66
N THR A 143 2.16 -17.95 5.80
CA THR A 143 0.75 -18.34 5.98
C THR A 143 -0.14 -17.18 6.42
N GLU A 144 0.48 -16.16 6.99
CA GLU A 144 -0.11 -14.89 7.45
C GLU A 144 0.94 -13.78 7.37
N ALA A 145 0.53 -12.52 7.53
CA ALA A 145 1.46 -11.40 7.57
C ALA A 145 2.36 -11.43 8.82
N TYR A 146 3.64 -11.16 8.63
CA TYR A 146 4.57 -10.97 9.76
C TYR A 146 4.53 -9.52 10.25
N THR A 147 3.89 -9.29 11.38
CA THR A 147 3.66 -7.94 11.94
C THR A 147 4.55 -7.61 13.15
N ALA A 148 5.33 -8.58 13.64
CA ALA A 148 6.21 -8.40 14.79
C ALA A 148 7.50 -7.61 14.43
N PRO A 149 8.24 -7.13 15.44
CA PRO A 149 9.55 -6.53 15.23
C PRO A 149 10.56 -7.49 14.59
N GLY A 150 11.53 -6.94 13.91
CA GLY A 150 12.60 -7.72 13.26
C GLY A 150 13.62 -6.82 12.56
N VAL A 151 14.43 -7.44 11.72
CA VAL A 151 15.52 -6.79 10.97
C VAL A 151 15.12 -6.62 9.52
N LEU A 152 15.48 -5.48 8.92
CA LEU A 152 15.20 -5.24 7.50
C LEU A 152 16.04 -6.14 6.60
N VAL A 153 15.37 -6.60 5.53
CA VAL A 153 15.95 -7.31 4.37
C VAL A 153 15.30 -6.77 3.10
N ASN A 154 15.91 -6.98 1.95
CA ASN A 154 15.41 -6.53 0.66
C ASN A 154 15.08 -5.01 0.61
N SER A 155 15.75 -4.23 1.45
CA SER A 155 15.53 -2.79 1.66
C SER A 155 16.79 -1.96 1.33
N GLY A 156 17.68 -2.51 0.50
CA GLY A 156 18.87 -1.82 -0.01
C GLY A 156 19.84 -1.42 1.11
N GLU A 157 20.18 -0.15 1.18
CA GLU A 157 21.12 0.38 2.19
C GLU A 157 20.61 0.28 3.63
N PHE A 158 19.33 -0.01 3.83
CA PHE A 158 18.71 -0.16 5.16
C PHE A 158 18.69 -1.60 5.65
N ASP A 159 19.18 -2.56 4.86
CA ASP A 159 19.27 -3.98 5.26
C ASP A 159 20.08 -4.14 6.54
N GLY A 160 19.61 -5.01 7.43
CA GLY A 160 20.25 -5.28 8.70
C GLY A 160 19.87 -4.32 9.84
N LEU A 161 19.15 -3.24 9.57
CA LEU A 161 18.64 -2.36 10.63
C LEU A 161 17.43 -3.01 11.33
N PRO A 162 17.35 -2.88 12.68
CA PRO A 162 16.09 -3.12 13.37
C PRO A 162 14.99 -2.23 12.77
N ASN A 163 13.80 -2.77 12.58
CA ASN A 163 12.72 -2.04 11.89
C ASN A 163 12.34 -0.71 12.57
N GLU A 164 12.48 -0.58 13.90
CA GLU A 164 12.21 0.68 14.60
C GLU A 164 13.27 1.76 14.25
N ASP A 165 14.52 1.39 14.12
CA ASP A 165 15.59 2.30 13.68
C ASP A 165 15.45 2.66 12.21
N ALA A 166 15.04 1.69 11.41
CA ALA A 166 14.77 1.87 9.98
C ALA A 166 13.64 2.88 9.70
N LYS A 167 12.61 2.95 10.54
CA LYS A 167 11.55 3.97 10.41
C LYS A 167 12.12 5.37 10.37
N LYS A 168 13.08 5.67 11.25
CA LYS A 168 13.71 6.98 11.29
C LYS A 168 14.61 7.19 10.08
N ALA A 169 15.48 6.23 9.77
CA ALA A 169 16.45 6.33 8.67
C ALA A 169 15.75 6.50 7.31
N ILE A 170 14.71 5.72 7.04
CA ILE A 170 13.94 5.80 5.79
C ILE A 170 13.15 7.10 5.70
N ALA A 171 12.57 7.58 6.83
CA ALA A 171 11.91 8.86 6.84
C ALA A 171 12.88 10.03 6.58
N ASP A 172 14.10 9.99 7.15
CA ASP A 172 15.16 10.96 6.87
C ASP A 172 15.55 10.97 5.37
N ALA A 173 15.68 9.78 4.76
CA ALA A 173 15.99 9.64 3.34
C ALA A 173 14.86 10.16 2.43
N LEU A 174 13.58 9.93 2.79
CA LEU A 174 12.43 10.48 2.07
C LEU A 174 12.40 12.01 2.12
N GLU A 175 12.69 12.61 3.27
CA GLU A 175 12.77 14.07 3.43
C GLU A 175 13.94 14.65 2.64
N ALA A 176 15.12 14.03 2.73
CA ALA A 176 16.31 14.47 2.00
C ALA A 176 16.13 14.42 0.47
N SER A 177 15.40 13.44 -0.03
CA SER A 177 15.09 13.30 -1.47
C SER A 177 13.90 14.15 -1.93
N GLY A 178 13.22 14.86 -1.03
CA GLY A 178 12.01 15.62 -1.33
C GLY A 178 10.78 14.77 -1.71
N LYS A 179 10.82 13.47 -1.39
CA LYS A 179 9.76 12.51 -1.71
C LYS A 179 8.82 12.21 -0.55
N GLY A 180 9.07 12.81 0.61
CA GLY A 180 8.24 12.67 1.79
C GLY A 180 8.49 13.78 2.81
N LYS A 181 7.62 13.84 3.81
CA LYS A 181 7.75 14.74 4.97
C LYS A 181 7.14 14.07 6.19
N ARG A 182 7.69 14.36 7.36
CA ARG A 182 7.08 13.96 8.63
C ARG A 182 5.89 14.87 8.93
N THR A 183 4.82 14.25 9.39
CA THR A 183 3.61 14.96 9.80
C THR A 183 3.20 14.47 11.19
N THR A 184 2.88 15.39 12.10
CA THR A 184 2.33 15.06 13.41
C THR A 184 0.82 15.25 13.35
N ASN A 185 0.07 14.15 13.43
CA ASN A 185 -1.37 14.20 13.58
C ASN A 185 -1.70 14.16 15.08
N TRP A 186 -2.26 15.22 15.60
CA TRP A 186 -2.86 15.26 16.94
C TRP A 186 -4.20 14.51 16.87
N ARG A 187 -4.31 13.44 17.64
CA ARG A 187 -5.57 12.73 17.84
C ARG A 187 -6.38 13.39 18.95
#